data_b029f1771cd93842458040845ed9b429
#
_entry.id   b029f1771cd93842458040845ed9b429
#
_cell.length_a   1.000
_cell.length_b   1.000
_cell.length_c   1.000
_cell.angle_alpha   90.00
_cell.angle_beta   90.00
_cell.angle_gamma   90.00
#
_symmetry.space_group_name_H-M   'P 1'
#
loop_
_entity.id
_entity.type
_entity.pdbx_description
1 polymer ?
#
loop_
_entity_poly.entity_id
_entity_poly.type
_entity_poly.pdbx_seq_one_letter_code
_entity_poly.pdbx_strand_id
1 'polypeptide(L)'
;MRIDAVSIGKNPPEDVNVIVEVPVGGHPIKYEMDKEAGTLVVDRFLYTPMTYPGNYGFVPHTLSDDGDPIDVLIASTRPLVPGCVINVRPIGVLMMEDNSGQDEKIIAVPSPHLTLRYEKVKEYTDLPEITLKQIEHFFEHYKDLEPGKWVKIFGWRGAKEAGDLIRDAIERAKAKKA
;
A
#
# COMPACT_ATOMS: atom_id res chain seq x y z
N MET A 1 -9.88 15.76 5.15
CA MET A 1 -8.75 16.11 4.22
C MET A 1 -9.29 16.28 2.81
N ARG A 2 -8.72 17.19 2.03
CA ARG A 2 -9.06 17.28 0.60
C ARG A 2 -8.16 16.34 -0.20
N ILE A 3 -8.59 15.11 -0.36
CA ILE A 3 -7.82 14.04 -1.05
C ILE A 3 -7.58 14.41 -2.52
N ASP A 4 -8.55 15.04 -3.15
CA ASP A 4 -8.50 15.53 -4.53
C ASP A 4 -7.38 16.56 -4.76
N ALA A 5 -6.97 17.26 -3.71
CA ALA A 5 -5.90 18.27 -3.75
C ALA A 5 -4.50 17.67 -3.44
N VAL A 6 -4.42 16.43 -2.99
CA VAL A 6 -3.13 15.77 -2.75
C VAL A 6 -2.54 15.33 -4.08
N SER A 7 -1.34 15.82 -4.41
CA SER A 7 -0.63 15.40 -5.63
C SER A 7 -0.29 13.91 -5.60
N ILE A 8 -0.34 13.26 -6.75
CA ILE A 8 0.11 11.87 -6.90
C ILE A 8 1.63 11.69 -6.73
N GLY A 9 2.40 12.78 -6.86
CA GLY A 9 3.86 12.76 -6.85
C GLY A 9 4.41 13.65 -7.97
N LYS A 10 5.73 13.83 -7.98
CA LYS A 10 6.37 14.67 -9.01
C LYS A 10 6.71 13.90 -10.28
N ASN A 11 7.03 12.62 -10.16
CA ASN A 11 7.48 11.78 -11.26
C ASN A 11 6.91 10.34 -11.14
N PRO A 12 5.57 10.16 -11.18
CA PRO A 12 4.99 8.82 -11.12
C PRO A 12 5.34 8.01 -12.39
N PRO A 13 5.60 6.71 -12.28
CA PRO A 13 5.48 5.87 -11.07
C PRO A 13 6.75 5.78 -10.23
N GLU A 14 7.87 6.38 -10.64
CA GLU A 14 9.17 6.27 -9.95
C GLU A 14 9.14 6.95 -8.57
N ASP A 15 8.28 7.93 -8.41
CA ASP A 15 8.08 8.76 -7.22
C ASP A 15 6.59 9.03 -7.10
N VAL A 16 5.98 8.54 -6.02
CA VAL A 16 4.56 8.72 -5.73
C VAL A 16 4.32 9.15 -4.29
N ASN A 17 3.22 9.85 -4.08
CA ASN A 17 2.73 10.17 -2.75
C ASN A 17 1.74 9.12 -2.28
N VAL A 18 1.83 8.76 -1.02
CA VAL A 18 0.91 7.82 -0.35
C VAL A 18 0.21 8.54 0.78
N ILE A 19 -1.11 8.42 0.82
CA ILE A 19 -1.91 8.82 1.99
C ILE A 19 -1.91 7.62 2.93
N VAL A 20 -1.35 7.80 4.13
CA VAL A 20 -1.21 6.72 5.12
C VAL A 20 -2.53 6.53 5.87
N GLU A 21 -2.98 5.28 5.96
CA GLU A 21 -4.20 4.91 6.70
C GLU A 21 -3.87 4.14 7.98
N VAL A 22 -2.92 3.20 7.91
CA VAL A 22 -2.57 2.32 9.03
C VAL A 22 -1.08 2.41 9.33
N PRO A 23 -0.68 2.68 10.58
CA PRO A 23 0.74 2.75 10.97
C PRO A 23 1.34 1.35 11.13
N VAL A 24 2.65 1.23 10.86
CA VAL A 24 3.39 0.01 11.17
C VAL A 24 3.36 -0.30 12.65
N GLY A 25 3.17 -1.58 13.01
CA GLY A 25 3.25 -2.06 14.39
C GLY A 25 2.21 -1.45 15.35
N GLY A 26 1.15 -0.86 14.81
CA GLY A 26 0.03 -0.34 15.59
C GLY A 26 -0.86 -1.45 16.17
N HIS A 27 -2.02 -1.07 16.69
CA HIS A 27 -3.03 -2.05 17.09
C HIS A 27 -3.61 -2.79 15.87
N PRO A 28 -4.21 -3.98 16.04
CA PRO A 28 -4.84 -4.74 14.96
C PRO A 28 -6.18 -4.09 14.52
N ILE A 29 -6.08 -2.90 13.99
CA ILE A 29 -7.21 -2.10 13.52
C ILE A 29 -6.91 -1.65 12.09
N LYS A 30 -7.84 -1.92 11.17
CA LYS A 30 -7.82 -1.35 9.83
C LYS A 30 -8.58 -0.04 9.82
N TYR A 31 -7.89 1.03 9.44
CA TYR A 31 -8.49 2.33 9.11
C TYR A 31 -8.58 2.48 7.60
N GLU A 32 -9.57 3.19 7.16
CA GLU A 32 -9.80 3.50 5.75
C GLU A 32 -10.17 4.98 5.59
N MET A 33 -9.70 5.58 4.50
CA MET A 33 -10.06 6.95 4.18
C MET A 33 -11.44 6.99 3.52
N ASP A 34 -12.41 7.57 4.21
CA ASP A 34 -13.65 7.98 3.56
C ASP A 34 -13.32 9.15 2.61
N LYS A 35 -13.29 8.84 1.32
CA LYS A 35 -12.83 9.77 0.28
C LYS A 35 -13.81 10.91 0.06
N GLU A 36 -15.09 10.70 0.35
CA GLU A 36 -16.13 11.73 0.26
C GLU A 36 -16.08 12.68 1.47
N ALA A 37 -16.06 12.11 2.67
CA ALA A 37 -15.98 12.89 3.90
C ALA A 37 -14.58 13.47 4.16
N GLY A 38 -13.54 12.92 3.54
CA GLY A 38 -12.15 13.34 3.71
C GLY A 38 -11.59 13.06 5.11
N THR A 39 -12.06 12.01 5.75
CA THR A 39 -11.64 11.62 7.09
C THR A 39 -11.36 10.13 7.18
N LEU A 40 -10.50 9.73 8.13
CA LEU A 40 -10.29 8.32 8.44
C LEU A 40 -11.46 7.76 9.23
N VAL A 41 -11.90 6.58 8.86
CA VAL A 41 -12.88 5.79 9.58
C VAL A 41 -12.27 4.47 10.02
N VAL A 42 -12.80 3.89 11.09
CA VAL A 42 -12.47 2.51 11.46
C VAL A 42 -13.24 1.60 10.52
N ASP A 43 -12.52 0.91 9.62
CA ASP A 43 -13.13 -0.10 8.76
C ASP A 43 -13.50 -1.34 9.59
N ARG A 44 -12.52 -1.88 10.32
CA ARG A 44 -12.74 -3.04 11.21
C ARG A 44 -11.59 -3.23 12.20
N PHE A 45 -11.88 -3.92 13.29
CA PHE A 45 -10.87 -4.56 14.11
C PHE A 45 -10.46 -5.86 13.41
N LEU A 46 -9.17 -6.10 13.22
CA LEU A 46 -8.71 -7.39 12.69
C LEU A 46 -9.10 -8.50 13.65
N TYR A 47 -9.55 -9.64 13.13
CA TYR A 47 -9.92 -10.77 13.97
C TYR A 47 -8.69 -11.51 14.48
N THR A 48 -7.59 -11.47 13.73
CA THR A 48 -6.29 -11.95 14.20
C THR A 48 -5.62 -10.88 15.08
N PRO A 49 -4.70 -11.26 16.00
CA PRO A 49 -3.90 -10.32 16.76
C PRO A 49 -2.74 -9.71 15.96
N MET A 50 -2.73 -9.87 14.65
CA MET A 50 -1.66 -9.40 13.77
C MET A 50 -1.70 -7.89 13.62
N THR A 51 -0.51 -7.29 13.43
CA THR A 51 -0.36 -5.87 13.13
C THR A 51 0.30 -5.67 11.77
N TYR A 52 0.03 -4.55 11.11
CA TYR A 52 0.60 -4.27 9.80
C TYR A 52 2.14 -4.23 9.87
N PRO A 53 2.84 -4.92 8.96
CA PRO A 53 4.30 -5.02 8.96
C PRO A 53 5.02 -3.81 8.34
N GLY A 54 4.27 -2.83 7.86
CA GLY A 54 4.70 -1.56 7.32
C GLY A 54 3.59 -0.52 7.44
N ASN A 55 3.90 0.73 7.17
CA ASN A 55 2.85 1.74 7.05
C ASN A 55 2.03 1.46 5.79
N TYR A 56 0.72 1.46 5.90
CA TYR A 56 -0.18 1.07 4.83
C TYR A 56 -1.06 2.24 4.41
N GLY A 57 -1.32 2.36 3.14
CA GLY A 57 -2.17 3.41 2.60
C GLY A 57 -2.34 3.24 1.09
N PHE A 58 -2.66 4.31 0.39
CA PHE A 58 -2.96 4.28 -1.04
C PHE A 58 -2.35 5.46 -1.80
N VAL A 59 -2.21 5.31 -3.10
CA VAL A 59 -1.78 6.39 -4.00
C VAL A 59 -3.01 7.16 -4.49
N PRO A 60 -3.11 8.48 -4.24
CA PRO A 60 -4.22 9.27 -4.76
C PRO A 60 -4.22 9.33 -6.29
N HIS A 61 -5.39 9.55 -6.88
CA HIS A 61 -5.57 9.63 -8.35
C HIS A 61 -5.22 8.35 -9.12
N THR A 62 -5.36 7.20 -8.48
CA THR A 62 -5.24 5.87 -9.08
C THR A 62 -6.54 5.09 -8.93
N LEU A 63 -6.72 4.04 -9.74
CA LEU A 63 -7.86 3.16 -9.68
C LEU A 63 -7.42 1.73 -10.02
N SER A 64 -7.56 0.81 -9.07
CA SER A 64 -7.35 -0.62 -9.25
C SER A 64 -8.59 -1.30 -9.82
N ASP A 65 -8.48 -2.58 -10.17
CA ASP A 65 -9.57 -3.33 -10.80
C ASP A 65 -10.76 -3.56 -9.85
N ASP A 66 -10.53 -3.57 -8.55
CA ASP A 66 -11.58 -3.64 -7.51
C ASP A 66 -12.37 -2.34 -7.32
N GLY A 67 -11.94 -1.25 -7.96
CA GLY A 67 -12.61 0.05 -7.91
C GLY A 67 -12.06 1.03 -6.86
N ASP A 68 -11.07 0.63 -6.09
CA ASP A 68 -10.35 1.44 -5.11
C ASP A 68 -8.99 1.96 -5.65
N PRO A 69 -8.41 2.98 -5.04
CA PRO A 69 -7.03 3.38 -5.34
C PRO A 69 -6.04 2.25 -5.07
N ILE A 70 -4.90 2.26 -5.78
CA ILE A 70 -3.88 1.23 -5.60
C ILE A 70 -3.25 1.29 -4.21
N ASP A 71 -3.20 0.16 -3.54
CA ASP A 71 -2.68 -0.01 -2.18
C ASP A 71 -1.15 -0.06 -2.14
N VAL A 72 -0.58 0.54 -1.10
CA VAL A 72 0.86 0.56 -0.88
C VAL A 72 1.20 0.17 0.56
N LEU A 73 2.10 -0.78 0.72
CA LEU A 73 2.81 -1.03 1.98
C LEU A 73 4.19 -0.37 1.93
N ILE A 74 4.44 0.54 2.84
CA ILE A 74 5.73 1.21 2.98
C ILE A 74 6.59 0.41 3.95
N ALA A 75 7.63 -0.23 3.44
CA ALA A 75 8.57 -1.04 4.22
C ALA A 75 9.48 -0.14 5.07
N SER A 76 8.93 0.43 6.12
CA SER A 76 9.57 1.35 7.05
C SER A 76 9.35 0.88 8.48
N THR A 77 10.32 1.11 9.35
CA THR A 77 10.29 0.67 10.75
C THR A 77 9.69 1.70 11.71
N ARG A 78 9.36 2.89 11.22
CA ARG A 78 8.81 3.97 12.06
C ARG A 78 7.34 4.18 11.74
N PRO A 79 6.46 4.17 12.74
CA PRO A 79 5.05 4.44 12.53
C PRO A 79 4.83 5.88 12.09
N LEU A 80 4.04 6.05 11.03
CA LEU A 80 3.61 7.35 10.54
C LEU A 80 2.22 7.68 11.10
N VAL A 81 1.94 8.96 11.25
CA VAL A 81 0.62 9.41 11.69
C VAL A 81 -0.41 9.12 10.59
N PRO A 82 -1.50 8.39 10.88
CA PRO A 82 -2.57 8.18 9.92
C PRO A 82 -3.14 9.50 9.40
N GLY A 83 -3.37 9.57 8.09
CA GLY A 83 -3.78 10.78 7.38
C GLY A 83 -2.62 11.64 6.88
N CYS A 84 -1.37 11.35 7.23
CA CYS A 84 -0.24 12.07 6.63
C CYS A 84 0.03 11.61 5.19
N VAL A 85 0.68 12.47 4.43
CA VAL A 85 1.17 12.17 3.07
C VAL A 85 2.66 11.96 3.13
N ILE A 86 3.12 10.85 2.56
CA ILE A 86 4.55 10.55 2.44
C ILE A 86 4.92 10.30 0.98
N ASN A 87 6.04 10.85 0.56
CA ASN A 87 6.62 10.57 -0.74
C ASN A 87 7.46 9.29 -0.67
N VAL A 88 7.20 8.35 -1.59
CA VAL A 88 7.81 7.02 -1.60
C VAL A 88 8.31 6.64 -2.99
N ARG A 89 9.19 5.65 -3.02
CA ARG A 89 9.68 5.01 -4.23
C ARG A 89 9.24 3.55 -4.23
N PRO A 90 8.46 3.10 -5.24
CA PRO A 90 8.10 1.70 -5.41
C PRO A 90 9.33 0.83 -5.66
N ILE A 91 9.40 -0.33 -5.02
CA ILE A 91 10.51 -1.28 -5.12
C ILE A 91 10.06 -2.69 -5.52
N GLY A 92 8.78 -2.93 -5.60
CA GLY A 92 8.20 -4.22 -5.96
C GLY A 92 6.72 -4.27 -5.69
N VAL A 93 6.13 -5.44 -5.92
CA VAL A 93 4.72 -5.71 -5.69
C VAL A 93 4.52 -7.15 -5.23
N LEU A 94 3.66 -7.34 -4.24
CA LEU A 94 3.15 -8.64 -3.83
C LEU A 94 1.85 -8.90 -4.58
N MET A 95 1.87 -9.90 -5.46
CA MET A 95 0.71 -10.31 -6.24
C MET A 95 -0.18 -11.21 -5.40
N MET A 96 -1.42 -10.81 -5.22
CA MET A 96 -2.40 -11.57 -4.44
C MET A 96 -3.81 -11.38 -4.96
N GLU A 97 -4.70 -12.25 -4.50
CA GLU A 97 -6.12 -12.25 -4.79
C GLU A 97 -6.91 -12.55 -3.52
N ASP A 98 -8.06 -11.98 -3.38
CA ASP A 98 -9.02 -12.28 -2.32
C ASP A 98 -10.44 -12.45 -2.88
N ASN A 99 -11.44 -12.51 -2.00
CA ASN A 99 -12.86 -12.66 -2.39
C ASN A 99 -13.36 -11.59 -3.38
N SER A 100 -12.72 -10.44 -3.44
CA SER A 100 -13.10 -9.32 -4.31
C SER A 100 -12.36 -9.33 -5.65
N GLY A 101 -11.37 -10.22 -5.83
CA GLY A 101 -10.56 -10.34 -7.04
C GLY A 101 -9.08 -10.03 -6.80
N GLN A 102 -8.42 -9.53 -7.85
CA GLN A 102 -7.01 -9.12 -7.74
C GLN A 102 -6.87 -7.98 -6.73
N ASP A 103 -5.91 -8.13 -5.83
CA ASP A 103 -5.67 -7.23 -4.70
C ASP A 103 -4.17 -7.09 -4.44
N GLU A 104 -3.42 -6.74 -5.48
CA GLU A 104 -1.97 -6.57 -5.40
C GLU A 104 -1.57 -5.43 -4.46
N LYS A 105 -0.46 -5.61 -3.74
CA LYS A 105 0.09 -4.62 -2.82
C LYS A 105 1.43 -4.10 -3.34
N ILE A 106 1.48 -2.82 -3.72
CA ILE A 106 2.74 -2.16 -4.05
C ILE A 106 3.59 -2.10 -2.78
N ILE A 107 4.85 -2.46 -2.90
CA ILE A 107 5.84 -2.32 -1.82
C ILE A 107 6.75 -1.15 -2.16
N ALA A 108 6.88 -0.23 -1.22
CA ALA A 108 7.66 0.98 -1.42
C ALA A 108 8.54 1.30 -0.20
N VAL A 109 9.49 2.18 -0.39
CA VAL A 109 10.33 2.74 0.67
C VAL A 109 10.25 4.27 0.64
N PRO A 110 10.46 4.97 1.77
CA PRO A 110 10.53 6.42 1.79
C PRO A 110 11.55 6.97 0.80
N SER A 111 11.21 8.05 0.12
CA SER A 111 12.11 8.72 -0.83
C SER A 111 13.39 9.24 -0.17
N PRO A 112 14.52 9.28 -0.88
CA PRO A 112 15.83 9.65 -0.31
C PRO A 112 15.89 11.04 0.31
N HIS A 113 15.08 11.99 -0.17
CA HIS A 113 15.02 13.33 0.42
C HIS A 113 14.40 13.36 1.82
N LEU A 114 13.66 12.32 2.21
CA LEU A 114 13.08 12.19 3.56
C LEU A 114 14.02 11.44 4.51
N THR A 115 14.74 10.43 4.00
CA THR A 115 15.68 9.63 4.77
C THR A 115 16.65 8.88 3.87
N LEU A 116 17.93 8.86 4.26
CA LEU A 116 18.96 8.08 3.54
C LEU A 116 18.93 6.59 3.88
N ARG A 117 18.13 6.18 4.87
CA ARG A 117 18.10 4.79 5.37
C ARG A 117 17.83 3.77 4.25
N TYR A 118 17.01 4.14 3.28
CA TYR A 118 16.57 3.26 2.19
C TYR A 118 17.16 3.65 0.82
N GLU A 119 18.15 4.51 0.78
CA GLU A 119 18.73 5.05 -0.46
C GLU A 119 19.21 3.95 -1.41
N LYS A 120 19.79 2.88 -0.86
CA LYS A 120 20.34 1.75 -1.63
C LYS A 120 19.30 0.68 -1.98
N VAL A 121 18.10 0.73 -1.41
CA VAL A 121 17.04 -0.22 -1.70
C VAL A 121 16.36 0.18 -3.01
N LYS A 122 16.59 -0.57 -4.08
CA LYS A 122 16.03 -0.32 -5.43
C LYS A 122 14.98 -1.35 -5.83
N GLU A 123 15.15 -2.57 -5.36
CA GLU A 123 14.27 -3.71 -5.59
C GLU A 123 13.82 -4.29 -4.24
N TYR A 124 12.66 -4.96 -4.24
CA TYR A 124 12.19 -5.65 -3.02
C TYR A 124 13.22 -6.64 -2.48
N THR A 125 14.00 -7.27 -3.36
CA THR A 125 15.07 -8.21 -2.99
C THR A 125 16.25 -7.57 -2.24
N ASP A 126 16.32 -6.24 -2.20
CA ASP A 126 17.32 -5.52 -1.40
C ASP A 126 16.90 -5.41 0.09
N LEU A 127 15.64 -5.72 0.39
CA LEU A 127 15.17 -5.83 1.78
C LEU A 127 15.64 -7.14 2.41
N PRO A 128 15.81 -7.18 3.75
CA PRO A 128 16.08 -8.44 4.43
C PRO A 128 15.01 -9.49 4.11
N GLU A 129 15.43 -10.73 3.86
CA GLU A 129 14.51 -11.84 3.55
C GLU A 129 13.40 -12.00 4.59
N ILE A 130 13.74 -11.83 5.88
CA ILE A 130 12.74 -11.92 6.95
C ILE A 130 11.65 -10.84 6.82
N THR A 131 11.99 -9.65 6.34
CA THR A 131 11.01 -8.58 6.10
C THR A 131 10.01 -8.99 5.02
N LEU A 132 10.48 -9.59 3.92
CA LEU A 132 9.63 -10.09 2.84
C LEU A 132 8.69 -11.19 3.34
N LYS A 133 9.22 -12.14 4.12
CA LYS A 133 8.44 -13.21 4.73
C LYS A 133 7.38 -12.69 5.70
N GLN A 134 7.70 -11.67 6.49
CA GLN A 134 6.73 -11.05 7.40
C GLN A 134 5.60 -10.34 6.65
N ILE A 135 5.91 -9.64 5.57
CA ILE A 135 4.91 -8.97 4.71
C ILE A 135 3.98 -10.02 4.08
N GLU A 136 4.56 -11.04 3.46
CA GLU A 136 3.80 -12.12 2.81
C GLU A 136 2.91 -12.85 3.82
N HIS A 137 3.47 -13.26 4.96
CA HIS A 137 2.74 -13.93 6.04
C HIS A 137 1.58 -13.07 6.56
N PHE A 138 1.77 -11.77 6.74
CA PHE A 138 0.70 -10.87 7.18
C PHE A 138 -0.47 -10.89 6.19
N PHE A 139 -0.23 -10.65 4.91
CA PHE A 139 -1.31 -10.61 3.92
C PHE A 139 -1.95 -11.98 3.68
N GLU A 140 -1.19 -13.07 3.81
CA GLU A 140 -1.74 -14.42 3.70
C GLU A 140 -2.71 -14.75 4.83
N HIS A 141 -2.46 -14.24 6.05
CA HIS A 141 -3.14 -14.70 7.27
C HIS A 141 -3.99 -13.68 8.00
N TYR A 142 -3.91 -12.39 7.68
CA TYR A 142 -4.61 -11.36 8.47
C TYR A 142 -6.14 -11.47 8.43
N LYS A 143 -6.71 -12.18 7.48
CA LYS A 143 -8.15 -12.46 7.34
C LYS A 143 -8.56 -13.87 7.79
N ASP A 144 -7.64 -14.70 8.29
CA ASP A 144 -7.88 -16.13 8.57
C ASP A 144 -9.07 -16.40 9.49
N LEU A 145 -9.32 -15.54 10.46
CA LEU A 145 -10.41 -15.67 11.42
C LEU A 145 -11.73 -15.02 10.95
N GLU A 146 -11.73 -14.36 9.81
CA GLU A 146 -12.94 -13.74 9.25
C GLU A 146 -13.74 -14.80 8.46
N PRO A 147 -15.01 -15.08 8.84
CA PRO A 147 -15.80 -16.12 8.18
C PRO A 147 -15.96 -15.88 6.67
N GLY A 148 -15.64 -16.90 5.87
CA GLY A 148 -15.77 -16.87 4.41
C GLY A 148 -14.75 -16.01 3.68
N LYS A 149 -13.76 -15.44 4.36
CA LYS A 149 -12.67 -14.70 3.74
C LYS A 149 -11.48 -15.61 3.44
N TRP A 150 -10.80 -15.32 2.36
CA TRP A 150 -9.59 -16.01 1.95
C TRP A 150 -8.65 -15.05 1.22
N VAL A 151 -7.38 -15.37 1.23
CA VAL A 151 -6.33 -14.70 0.46
C VAL A 151 -5.48 -15.76 -0.22
N LYS A 152 -5.07 -15.49 -1.45
CA LYS A 152 -4.13 -16.32 -2.20
C LYS A 152 -2.97 -15.46 -2.68
N ILE A 153 -1.76 -15.86 -2.31
CA ILE A 153 -0.53 -15.20 -2.71
C ILE A 153 0.02 -15.85 -3.98
N PHE A 154 0.38 -15.04 -4.97
CA PHE A 154 1.02 -15.47 -6.22
C PHE A 154 2.51 -15.15 -6.28
N GLY A 155 3.05 -14.53 -5.23
CA GLY A 155 4.45 -14.19 -5.08
C GLY A 155 4.78 -12.74 -5.49
N TRP A 156 6.06 -12.47 -5.55
CA TRP A 156 6.63 -11.14 -5.73
C TRP A 156 6.94 -10.84 -7.18
N ARG A 157 6.87 -9.54 -7.54
CA ARG A 157 7.40 -8.99 -8.79
C ARG A 157 8.24 -7.75 -8.47
N GLY A 158 9.08 -7.34 -9.41
CA GLY A 158 10.06 -6.27 -9.23
C GLY A 158 9.50 -4.86 -9.31
N ALA A 159 10.39 -3.89 -9.15
CA ALA A 159 10.04 -2.46 -9.20
C ALA A 159 9.46 -2.05 -10.57
N LYS A 160 9.89 -2.68 -11.66
CA LYS A 160 9.36 -2.41 -13.01
C LYS A 160 7.88 -2.75 -13.08
N GLU A 161 7.48 -3.94 -12.66
CA GLU A 161 6.08 -4.38 -12.66
C GLU A 161 5.22 -3.53 -11.73
N ALA A 162 5.75 -3.15 -10.56
CA ALA A 162 5.09 -2.21 -9.67
C ALA A 162 4.81 -0.87 -10.37
N GLY A 163 5.78 -0.35 -11.11
CA GLY A 163 5.64 0.87 -11.91
C GLY A 163 4.60 0.72 -13.03
N ASP A 164 4.56 -0.41 -13.71
CA ASP A 164 3.58 -0.68 -14.76
C ASP A 164 2.15 -0.70 -14.17
N LEU A 165 1.93 -1.38 -13.04
CA LEU A 165 0.63 -1.40 -12.34
C LEU A 165 0.18 0.00 -11.90
N ILE A 166 1.09 0.82 -11.39
CA ILE A 166 0.77 2.21 -11.01
C ILE A 166 0.37 3.03 -12.25
N ARG A 167 1.08 2.89 -13.38
CA ARG A 167 0.72 3.58 -14.64
C ARG A 167 -0.67 3.18 -15.11
N ASP A 168 -0.98 1.90 -15.11
CA ASP A 168 -2.30 1.38 -15.51
C ASP A 168 -3.39 1.92 -14.58
N ALA A 169 -3.15 1.96 -13.27
CA ALA A 169 -4.08 2.51 -12.29
C ALA A 169 -4.32 4.02 -12.49
N ILE A 170 -3.29 4.79 -12.89
CA ILE A 170 -3.42 6.21 -13.25
C ILE A 170 -4.31 6.37 -14.48
N GLU A 171 -4.08 5.59 -15.53
CA GLU A 171 -4.86 5.68 -16.77
C GLU A 171 -6.32 5.28 -16.54
N ARG A 172 -6.59 4.23 -15.74
CA ARG A 172 -7.96 3.88 -15.33
C ARG A 172 -8.65 5.00 -14.58
N ALA A 173 -7.96 5.66 -13.65
CA ALA A 173 -8.52 6.80 -12.91
C ALA A 173 -8.85 7.98 -13.80
N LYS A 174 -8.02 8.28 -14.81
CA LYS A 174 -8.29 9.32 -15.82
C LYS A 174 -9.50 8.99 -16.67
N ALA A 175 -9.59 7.75 -17.16
CA ALA A 175 -10.70 7.29 -17.98
C ALA A 175 -12.06 7.35 -17.24
N LYS A 176 -12.08 7.08 -15.93
CA LYS A 176 -13.30 7.17 -15.10
C LYS A 176 -13.78 8.61 -14.90
N LYS A 177 -12.88 9.60 -15.01
CA LYS A 177 -13.20 11.03 -14.84
C LYS A 177 -13.61 11.73 -16.14
N ALA A 178 -13.33 11.11 -17.29
CA ALA A 178 -13.70 11.60 -18.62
C ALA A 178 -15.12 11.22 -18.97
#